data_53fc50b4e525f42a833da1d46e6084c1
#
_entry.id   53fc50b4e525f42a833da1d46e6084c1
#
_cell.length_a   1.000
_cell.length_b   1.000
_cell.length_c   1.000
_cell.angle_alpha   90.00
_cell.angle_beta   90.00
_cell.angle_gamma   90.00
#
_symmetry.space_group_name_H-M   'P 1'
#
loop_
_entity.id
_entity.type
_entity.pdbx_description
1 polymer ?
#
loop_
_entity_poly.entity_id
_entity_poly.type
_entity_poly.pdbx_seq_one_letter_code
_entity_poly.pdbx_strand_id
1 'polypeptide(L)'
;IFINTPNNPTGWVMPREQMVEVLAFARERGIWIVSDEVYSRMVYDGRAAPSFLEIAQSDDPVLVVNSFSKSWAMTGWRMGWITHPPELGDVLGNMIEFNYSCLPTFIQRAGIQAIVEGERAVAQIVEHCRIGRDICNQRLPNLPKVRDYRPASASFYGFFRIDGTGDRTLETCQRLVREAKVGIAPGTAFGPGAEGWYRLCFALSPDRLSEAFNRLESGLARL
;
A
#
# COMPACT_ATOMS: atom_id res chain seq x y z
N ILE A 1 7.33 -6.45 16.08
CA ILE A 1 6.02 -6.00 15.56
C ILE A 1 6.23 -5.52 14.13
N PHE A 2 5.47 -6.05 13.16
CA PHE A 2 5.45 -5.55 11.79
C PHE A 2 4.19 -4.74 11.54
N ILE A 3 4.34 -3.50 11.06
CA ILE A 3 3.23 -2.57 10.78
C ILE A 3 3.37 -2.05 9.36
N ASN A 4 2.32 -2.19 8.54
CA ASN A 4 2.24 -1.55 7.23
C ASN A 4 1.25 -0.39 7.30
N THR A 5 1.78 0.85 7.27
CA THR A 5 0.99 2.08 7.35
C THR A 5 1.61 3.20 6.50
N PRO A 6 0.86 3.77 5.55
CA PRO A 6 -0.49 3.38 5.10
C PRO A 6 -0.57 1.96 4.57
N ASN A 7 -1.70 1.29 4.83
CA ASN A 7 -1.85 -0.14 4.64
C ASN A 7 -2.25 -0.54 3.22
N ASN A 8 -1.65 -1.60 2.76
CA ASN A 8 -2.12 -2.40 1.64
C ASN A 8 -2.65 -3.73 2.21
N PRO A 9 -3.96 -4.05 2.13
CA PRO A 9 -4.89 -3.63 1.08
C PRO A 9 -5.91 -2.55 1.46
N THR A 10 -6.01 -2.13 2.72
CA THR A 10 -7.18 -1.40 3.24
C THR A 10 -7.13 0.11 3.02
N GLY A 11 -5.95 0.68 2.77
CA GLY A 11 -5.78 2.14 2.75
C GLY A 11 -5.86 2.82 4.13
N TRP A 12 -5.87 2.01 5.22
CA TRP A 12 -5.85 2.53 6.58
C TRP A 12 -4.52 3.21 6.89
N VAL A 13 -4.60 4.28 7.65
CA VAL A 13 -3.44 5.01 8.16
C VAL A 13 -3.45 4.93 9.68
N MET A 14 -2.33 4.52 10.26
CA MET A 14 -2.18 4.47 11.72
C MET A 14 -2.13 5.89 12.28
N PRO A 15 -3.04 6.26 13.21
CA PRO A 15 -2.96 7.55 13.87
C PRO A 15 -1.68 7.71 14.69
N ARG A 16 -1.16 8.96 14.79
CA ARG A 16 0.07 9.26 15.52
C ARG A 16 0.00 8.84 16.98
N GLU A 17 -1.15 8.98 17.59
CA GLU A 17 -1.40 8.60 19.00
C GLU A 17 -1.20 7.08 19.20
N GLN A 18 -1.69 6.27 18.27
CA GLN A 18 -1.48 4.82 18.31
C GLN A 18 -0.01 4.44 18.07
N MET A 19 0.70 5.17 17.20
CA MET A 19 2.14 4.96 17.03
C MET A 19 2.91 5.21 18.33
N VAL A 20 2.55 6.25 19.08
CA VAL A 20 3.14 6.57 20.41
C VAL A 20 2.91 5.43 21.41
N GLU A 21 1.69 4.91 21.45
CA GLU A 21 1.34 3.77 22.34
C GLU A 21 2.13 2.51 21.98
N VAL A 22 2.22 2.19 20.69
CA VAL A 22 2.97 1.02 20.21
C VAL A 22 4.46 1.17 20.46
N LEU A 23 5.02 2.37 20.26
CA LEU A 23 6.44 2.63 20.55
C LEU A 23 6.73 2.50 22.04
N ALA A 24 5.88 3.03 22.91
CA ALA A 24 6.02 2.89 24.36
C ALA A 24 5.98 1.41 24.79
N PHE A 25 5.04 0.64 24.25
CA PHE A 25 4.96 -0.81 24.48
C PHE A 25 6.21 -1.55 23.99
N ALA A 26 6.72 -1.19 22.81
CA ALA A 26 7.92 -1.80 22.25
C ALA A 26 9.17 -1.54 23.11
N ARG A 27 9.34 -0.29 23.60
CA ARG A 27 10.41 0.08 24.53
C ARG A 27 10.35 -0.71 25.84
N GLU A 28 9.16 -0.80 26.46
CA GLU A 28 8.97 -1.54 27.71
C GLU A 28 9.33 -3.02 27.59
N ARG A 29 9.05 -3.62 26.44
CA ARG A 29 9.19 -5.06 26.21
C ARG A 29 10.47 -5.45 25.45
N GLY A 30 11.30 -4.50 25.05
CA GLY A 30 12.47 -4.77 24.23
C GLY A 30 12.12 -5.39 22.87
N ILE A 31 11.01 -4.97 22.25
CA ILE A 31 10.49 -5.52 21.00
C ILE A 31 10.82 -4.55 19.85
N TRP A 32 11.34 -5.08 18.75
CA TRP A 32 11.56 -4.32 17.53
C TRP A 32 10.27 -4.00 16.78
N ILE A 33 10.18 -2.78 16.26
CA ILE A 33 9.15 -2.35 15.30
C ILE A 33 9.79 -2.30 13.92
N VAL A 34 9.15 -2.97 12.95
CA VAL A 34 9.42 -2.78 11.52
C VAL A 34 8.20 -2.11 10.91
N SER A 35 8.33 -0.84 10.56
CA SER A 35 7.28 -0.04 9.94
C SER A 35 7.49 0.02 8.43
N ASP A 36 6.60 -0.60 7.67
CA ASP A 36 6.54 -0.47 6.22
C ASP A 36 5.70 0.76 5.85
N GLU A 37 6.40 1.84 5.47
CA GLU A 37 5.82 3.15 5.17
C GLU A 37 5.88 3.50 3.67
N VAL A 38 5.93 2.49 2.80
CA VAL A 38 6.08 2.69 1.34
C VAL A 38 4.98 3.52 0.70
N TYR A 39 3.83 3.66 1.36
CA TYR A 39 2.71 4.50 0.93
C TYR A 39 2.61 5.84 1.67
N SER A 40 3.62 6.22 2.48
CA SER A 40 3.59 7.42 3.33
C SER A 40 3.19 8.71 2.60
N ARG A 41 3.53 8.85 1.33
CA ARG A 41 3.19 10.00 0.49
C ARG A 41 1.96 9.80 -0.39
N MET A 42 1.33 8.63 -0.33
CA MET A 42 0.12 8.31 -1.09
C MET A 42 -1.13 8.53 -0.22
N VAL A 43 -1.23 9.71 0.37
CA VAL A 43 -2.37 10.14 1.21
C VAL A 43 -3.21 11.18 0.48
N TYR A 44 -4.48 11.26 0.83
CA TYR A 44 -5.44 12.15 0.17
C TYR A 44 -5.80 13.37 1.01
N ASP A 45 -5.41 13.34 2.28
CA ASP A 45 -5.58 14.43 3.23
C ASP A 45 -4.20 14.80 3.80
N GLY A 46 -3.64 15.93 3.34
CA GLY A 46 -2.30 16.38 3.76
C GLY A 46 -1.17 15.99 2.79
N ARG A 47 0.08 16.15 3.22
CA ARG A 47 1.29 15.91 2.40
C ARG A 47 1.87 14.51 2.58
N ALA A 48 1.78 13.96 3.78
CA ALA A 48 2.29 12.64 4.13
C ALA A 48 1.50 12.06 5.32
N ALA A 49 1.48 10.72 5.42
CA ALA A 49 1.00 10.03 6.59
C ALA A 49 1.96 10.22 7.77
N PRO A 50 1.48 10.08 9.03
CA PRO A 50 2.37 10.00 10.19
C PRO A 50 3.42 8.91 10.03
N SER A 51 4.62 9.13 10.58
CA SER A 51 5.74 8.21 10.54
C SER A 51 6.26 7.92 11.95
N PHE A 52 6.74 6.70 12.17
CA PHE A 52 7.49 6.40 13.40
C PHE A 52 8.74 7.25 13.55
N LEU A 53 9.33 7.75 12.45
CA LEU A 53 10.48 8.67 12.49
C LEU A 53 10.17 10.01 13.14
N GLU A 54 8.91 10.41 13.23
CA GLU A 54 8.51 11.66 13.88
C GLU A 54 8.51 11.57 15.41
N ILE A 55 8.52 10.35 15.97
CA ILE A 55 8.35 10.08 17.40
C ILE A 55 9.47 9.22 17.98
N ALA A 56 10.18 8.47 17.15
CA ALA A 56 11.30 7.63 17.57
C ALA A 56 12.56 8.45 17.78
N GLN A 57 13.40 8.00 18.71
CA GLN A 57 14.76 8.47 18.94
C GLN A 57 15.75 7.58 18.17
N SER A 58 16.99 8.02 18.05
CA SER A 58 18.00 7.33 17.24
C SER A 58 18.39 5.94 17.75
N ASP A 59 18.13 5.66 19.01
CA ASP A 59 18.42 4.39 19.70
C ASP A 59 17.17 3.53 19.96
N ASP A 60 16.00 3.98 19.50
CA ASP A 60 14.79 3.19 19.60
C ASP A 60 14.83 1.94 18.69
N PRO A 61 14.21 0.83 19.12
CA PRO A 61 14.16 -0.40 18.33
C PRO A 61 13.19 -0.29 17.16
N VAL A 62 13.44 0.65 16.26
CA VAL A 62 12.56 0.99 15.12
C VAL A 62 13.32 0.93 13.81
N LEU A 63 12.76 0.18 12.86
CA LEU A 63 13.17 0.14 11.46
C LEU A 63 12.04 0.70 10.62
N VAL A 64 12.31 1.73 9.82
CA VAL A 64 11.32 2.27 8.87
C VAL A 64 11.74 1.96 7.45
N VAL A 65 10.87 1.26 6.73
CA VAL A 65 11.10 0.84 5.34
C VAL A 65 10.34 1.76 4.40
N ASN A 66 11.04 2.32 3.42
CA ASN A 66 10.48 3.18 2.40
C ASN A 66 10.93 2.75 0.99
N SER A 67 10.23 3.24 -0.02
CA SER A 67 10.49 2.86 -1.42
C SER A 67 10.18 4.00 -2.39
N PHE A 68 10.95 4.06 -3.46
CA PHE A 68 10.63 4.91 -4.62
C PHE A 68 9.48 4.36 -5.47
N SER A 69 9.11 3.10 -5.26
CA SER A 69 8.15 2.37 -6.12
C SER A 69 6.79 3.04 -6.23
N LYS A 70 6.28 3.61 -5.14
CA LYS A 70 4.88 4.07 -5.08
C LYS A 70 4.79 5.57 -5.33
N SER A 71 5.41 6.37 -4.47
CA SER A 71 5.31 7.83 -4.52
C SER A 71 5.89 8.43 -5.80
N TRP A 72 6.93 7.82 -6.37
CA TRP A 72 7.59 8.29 -7.60
C TRP A 72 7.30 7.40 -8.82
N ALA A 73 6.35 6.46 -8.72
CA ALA A 73 6.02 5.49 -9.78
C ALA A 73 7.23 4.71 -10.32
N MET A 74 8.25 4.47 -9.49
CA MET A 74 9.51 3.83 -9.86
C MET A 74 9.53 2.34 -9.52
N THR A 75 8.45 1.61 -9.76
CA THR A 75 8.32 0.19 -9.41
C THR A 75 9.36 -0.71 -10.07
N GLY A 76 9.70 -0.45 -11.32
CA GLY A 76 10.70 -1.20 -12.11
C GLY A 76 12.15 -0.90 -11.73
N TRP A 77 12.42 0.17 -11.00
CA TRP A 77 13.76 0.60 -10.61
C TRP A 77 14.33 -0.19 -9.43
N ARG A 78 13.48 -0.90 -8.68
CA ARG A 78 13.86 -1.76 -7.54
C ARG A 78 14.69 -1.04 -6.49
N MET A 79 14.30 0.18 -6.12
CA MET A 79 14.99 1.05 -5.19
C MET A 79 14.14 1.41 -3.98
N GLY A 80 14.75 1.39 -2.80
CA GLY A 80 14.17 1.79 -1.53
C GLY A 80 15.27 2.02 -0.50
N TRP A 81 14.87 2.28 0.73
CA TRP A 81 15.80 2.46 1.85
C TRP A 81 15.18 2.00 3.16
N ILE A 82 16.05 1.75 4.14
CA ILE A 82 15.70 1.47 5.52
C ILE A 82 16.32 2.56 6.39
N THR A 83 15.52 3.23 7.20
CA THR A 83 16.00 4.08 8.29
C THR A 83 16.06 3.22 9.54
N HIS A 84 17.18 3.22 10.24
CA HIS A 84 17.47 2.31 11.34
C HIS A 84 18.38 2.96 12.39
N PRO A 85 18.43 2.44 13.63
CA PRO A 85 19.41 2.83 14.62
C PRO A 85 20.86 2.61 14.14
N PRO A 86 21.81 3.48 14.54
CA PRO A 86 23.20 3.42 14.05
C PRO A 86 23.88 2.07 14.23
N GLU A 87 23.59 1.36 15.32
CA GLU A 87 24.19 0.07 15.64
C GLU A 87 23.88 -1.05 14.64
N LEU A 88 22.85 -0.92 13.84
CA LEU A 88 22.50 -1.88 12.79
C LEU A 88 23.20 -1.61 11.46
N GLY A 89 23.92 -0.50 11.32
CA GLY A 89 24.49 -0.07 10.04
C GLY A 89 25.38 -1.13 9.38
N ASP A 90 26.36 -1.66 10.11
CA ASP A 90 27.29 -2.68 9.60
C ASP A 90 26.58 -4.00 9.26
N VAL A 91 25.64 -4.43 10.09
CA VAL A 91 24.87 -5.66 9.85
C VAL A 91 24.03 -5.53 8.59
N LEU A 92 23.27 -4.45 8.46
CA LEU A 92 22.43 -4.22 7.30
C LEU A 92 23.27 -3.98 6.03
N GLY A 93 24.38 -3.27 6.15
CA GLY A 93 25.34 -3.08 5.05
C GLY A 93 25.86 -4.41 4.51
N ASN A 94 26.34 -5.30 5.41
CA ASN A 94 26.80 -6.65 5.04
C ASN A 94 25.66 -7.47 4.41
N MET A 95 24.44 -7.42 4.96
CA MET A 95 23.30 -8.13 4.37
C MET A 95 22.99 -7.65 2.96
N ILE A 96 23.09 -6.36 2.69
CA ILE A 96 22.92 -5.78 1.34
C ILE A 96 24.01 -6.30 0.40
N GLU A 97 25.26 -6.26 0.82
CA GLU A 97 26.39 -6.69 0.00
C GLU A 97 26.27 -8.16 -0.38
N PHE A 98 25.95 -9.04 0.58
CA PHE A 98 25.80 -10.48 0.31
C PHE A 98 24.55 -10.84 -0.49
N ASN A 99 23.51 -9.99 -0.50
CA ASN A 99 22.30 -10.25 -1.29
C ASN A 99 22.43 -9.82 -2.75
N TYR A 100 22.95 -8.62 -3.01
CA TYR A 100 22.97 -8.04 -4.37
C TYR A 100 24.05 -6.97 -4.57
N SER A 101 25.02 -6.91 -3.67
CA SER A 101 26.16 -5.99 -3.62
C SER A 101 25.73 -4.53 -3.44
N CYS A 102 25.14 -3.88 -4.43
CA CYS A 102 24.62 -2.53 -4.33
C CYS A 102 23.67 -2.21 -5.49
N LEU A 103 22.93 -1.12 -5.33
CA LEU A 103 22.18 -0.57 -6.46
C LEU A 103 23.13 0.00 -7.52
N PRO A 104 22.85 -0.20 -8.82
CA PRO A 104 23.60 0.44 -9.89
C PRO A 104 23.63 1.97 -9.73
N THR A 105 24.79 2.59 -10.00
CA THR A 105 25.03 4.02 -9.78
C THR A 105 24.03 4.92 -10.49
N PHE A 106 23.59 4.54 -11.70
CA PHE A 106 22.61 5.35 -12.44
C PHE A 106 21.23 5.33 -11.77
N ILE A 107 20.83 4.24 -11.11
CA ILE A 107 19.60 4.15 -10.32
C ILE A 107 19.70 5.05 -9.09
N GLN A 108 20.84 5.02 -8.38
CA GLN A 108 21.06 5.89 -7.23
C GLN A 108 20.97 7.38 -7.62
N ARG A 109 21.58 7.78 -8.75
CA ARG A 109 21.47 9.15 -9.29
C ARG A 109 20.03 9.53 -9.64
N ALA A 110 19.27 8.61 -10.23
CA ALA A 110 17.85 8.83 -10.49
C ALA A 110 17.04 9.01 -9.20
N GLY A 111 17.39 8.29 -8.12
CA GLY A 111 16.79 8.47 -6.79
C GLY A 111 17.07 9.85 -6.20
N ILE A 112 18.30 10.36 -6.33
CA ILE A 112 18.64 11.73 -5.91
C ILE A 112 17.75 12.73 -6.64
N GLN A 113 17.64 12.61 -7.97
CA GLN A 113 16.80 13.48 -8.78
C GLN A 113 15.32 13.41 -8.38
N ALA A 114 14.82 12.20 -8.10
CA ALA A 114 13.45 11.99 -7.65
C ALA A 114 13.16 12.68 -6.30
N ILE A 115 14.13 12.69 -5.38
CA ILE A 115 13.99 13.37 -4.08
C ILE A 115 14.07 14.88 -4.24
N VAL A 116 15.03 15.40 -5.02
CA VAL A 116 15.31 16.82 -5.12
C VAL A 116 14.28 17.56 -5.98
N GLU A 117 13.82 16.94 -7.06
CA GLU A 117 12.94 17.60 -8.06
C GLU A 117 11.58 16.91 -8.26
N GLY A 118 11.36 15.76 -7.63
CA GLY A 118 10.21 14.91 -7.90
C GLY A 118 8.89 15.34 -7.26
N GLU A 119 8.82 16.39 -6.45
CA GLU A 119 7.61 16.80 -5.72
C GLU A 119 6.39 17.00 -6.63
N ARG A 120 6.61 17.66 -7.78
CA ARG A 120 5.55 17.86 -8.76
C ARG A 120 5.02 16.55 -9.33
N ALA A 121 5.90 15.60 -9.60
CA ALA A 121 5.52 14.28 -10.10
C ALA A 121 4.72 13.50 -9.04
N VAL A 122 5.16 13.54 -7.78
CA VAL A 122 4.42 12.91 -6.66
C VAL A 122 3.02 13.51 -6.55
N ALA A 123 2.89 14.84 -6.57
CA ALA A 123 1.58 15.50 -6.51
C ALA A 123 0.66 15.07 -7.67
N GLN A 124 1.18 14.94 -8.88
CA GLN A 124 0.42 14.47 -10.04
C GLN A 124 -0.03 13.01 -9.89
N ILE A 125 0.82 12.14 -9.35
CA ILE A 125 0.50 10.73 -9.11
C ILE A 125 -0.60 10.62 -8.03
N VAL A 126 -0.48 11.38 -6.94
CA VAL A 126 -1.48 11.41 -5.87
C VAL A 126 -2.82 11.91 -6.40
N GLU A 127 -2.83 12.99 -7.19
CA GLU A 127 -4.05 13.52 -7.80
C GLU A 127 -4.70 12.50 -8.76
N HIS A 128 -3.90 11.82 -9.58
CA HIS A 128 -4.40 10.74 -10.44
C HIS A 128 -5.05 9.62 -9.62
N CYS A 129 -4.43 9.20 -8.54
CA CYS A 129 -4.98 8.19 -7.64
C CYS A 129 -6.23 8.71 -6.88
N ARG A 130 -6.27 9.99 -6.52
CA ARG A 130 -7.44 10.61 -5.89
C ARG A 130 -8.68 10.53 -6.79
N ILE A 131 -8.53 10.84 -8.07
CA ILE A 131 -9.62 10.69 -9.05
C ILE A 131 -10.09 9.23 -9.12
N GLY A 132 -9.15 8.28 -9.18
CA GLY A 132 -9.49 6.85 -9.17
C GLY A 132 -10.20 6.41 -7.89
N ARG A 133 -9.76 6.90 -6.72
CA ARG A 133 -10.43 6.67 -5.42
C ARG A 133 -11.87 7.19 -5.44
N ASP A 134 -12.08 8.39 -5.95
CA ASP A 134 -13.41 9.01 -5.96
C ASP A 134 -14.37 8.22 -6.85
N ILE A 135 -13.91 7.72 -8.00
CA ILE A 135 -14.67 6.78 -8.83
C ILE A 135 -14.99 5.48 -8.05
N CYS A 136 -14.02 4.90 -7.34
CA CYS A 136 -14.25 3.73 -6.50
C CYS A 136 -15.29 3.99 -5.41
N ASN A 137 -15.19 5.13 -4.70
CA ASN A 137 -16.12 5.52 -3.66
C ASN A 137 -17.56 5.63 -4.17
N GLN A 138 -17.71 6.10 -5.40
CA GLN A 138 -19.00 6.21 -6.06
C GLN A 138 -19.54 4.86 -6.55
N ARG A 139 -18.66 4.02 -7.13
CA ARG A 139 -19.09 2.82 -7.86
C ARG A 139 -19.18 1.57 -6.97
N LEU A 140 -18.18 1.31 -6.10
CA LEU A 140 -18.12 0.06 -5.31
C LEU A 140 -19.35 -0.17 -4.43
N PRO A 141 -19.87 0.79 -3.67
CA PRO A 141 -21.05 0.56 -2.83
C PRO A 141 -22.32 0.19 -3.59
N ASN A 142 -22.37 0.53 -4.88
CA ASN A 142 -23.53 0.33 -5.75
C ASN A 142 -23.45 -0.94 -6.60
N LEU A 143 -22.33 -1.67 -6.53
CA LEU A 143 -22.18 -2.94 -7.29
C LEU A 143 -23.01 -4.06 -6.67
N PRO A 144 -23.53 -4.99 -7.49
CA PRO A 144 -24.21 -6.19 -7.00
C PRO A 144 -23.33 -6.98 -6.03
N LYS A 145 -23.94 -7.45 -4.94
CA LYS A 145 -23.30 -8.30 -3.91
C LYS A 145 -22.14 -7.66 -3.15
N VAL A 146 -21.73 -6.42 -3.45
CA VAL A 146 -20.68 -5.74 -2.68
C VAL A 146 -21.21 -5.32 -1.32
N ARG A 147 -20.40 -5.57 -0.29
CA ARG A 147 -20.66 -5.18 1.10
C ARG A 147 -19.35 -4.71 1.76
N ASP A 148 -19.47 -4.07 2.89
CA ASP A 148 -18.37 -3.74 3.80
C ASP A 148 -17.23 -2.92 3.12
N TYR A 149 -17.55 -2.09 2.14
CA TYR A 149 -16.57 -1.17 1.56
C TYR A 149 -16.36 0.05 2.47
N ARG A 150 -15.09 0.38 2.71
CA ARG A 150 -14.70 1.64 3.35
C ARG A 150 -13.76 2.41 2.42
N PRO A 151 -13.99 3.72 2.22
CA PRO A 151 -13.09 4.58 1.45
C PRO A 151 -11.67 4.53 1.99
N ALA A 152 -10.69 4.39 1.10
CA ALA A 152 -9.29 4.42 1.48
C ALA A 152 -8.85 5.85 1.83
N SER A 153 -8.18 6.03 2.97
CA SER A 153 -7.55 7.30 3.36
C SER A 153 -6.20 7.49 2.67
N ALA A 154 -5.58 6.39 2.23
CA ALA A 154 -4.26 6.37 1.60
C ALA A 154 -4.10 5.16 0.68
N SER A 155 -2.89 5.01 0.08
CA SER A 155 -2.58 4.00 -0.94
C SER A 155 -3.43 4.17 -2.21
N PHE A 156 -3.60 3.14 -3.01
CA PHE A 156 -4.42 3.21 -4.24
C PHE A 156 -5.25 1.94 -4.44
N TYR A 157 -5.86 1.47 -3.33
CA TYR A 157 -6.66 0.24 -3.32
C TYR A 157 -8.04 0.46 -2.71
N GLY A 158 -9.04 -0.13 -3.35
CA GLY A 158 -10.34 -0.38 -2.75
C GLY A 158 -10.37 -1.79 -2.18
N PHE A 159 -10.74 -1.94 -0.91
CA PHE A 159 -10.89 -3.21 -0.24
C PHE A 159 -12.34 -3.41 0.18
N PHE A 160 -12.98 -4.46 -0.30
CA PHE A 160 -14.42 -4.66 -0.18
C PHE A 160 -14.76 -6.15 -0.11
N ARG A 161 -15.96 -6.45 0.37
CA ARG A 161 -16.48 -7.81 0.48
C ARG A 161 -17.54 -8.07 -0.59
N ILE A 162 -17.57 -9.32 -1.10
CA ILE A 162 -18.60 -9.81 -2.01
C ILE A 162 -19.37 -10.92 -1.29
N ASP A 163 -20.68 -10.73 -1.11
CA ASP A 163 -21.56 -11.70 -0.45
C ASP A 163 -21.60 -13.04 -1.18
N GLY A 164 -21.65 -14.12 -0.40
CA GLY A 164 -21.82 -15.50 -0.90
C GLY A 164 -20.56 -16.10 -1.52
N THR A 165 -19.36 -15.48 -1.29
CA THR A 165 -18.11 -15.93 -1.91
C THR A 165 -17.00 -16.31 -0.90
N GLY A 166 -17.32 -16.39 0.41
CA GLY A 166 -16.33 -16.55 1.48
C GLY A 166 -15.36 -17.71 1.25
N ASP A 167 -15.89 -18.91 1.13
CA ASP A 167 -15.14 -20.15 0.92
C ASP A 167 -14.57 -20.33 -0.48
N ARG A 168 -14.96 -19.47 -1.45
CA ARG A 168 -14.57 -19.50 -2.86
C ARG A 168 -13.88 -18.23 -3.33
N THR A 169 -13.19 -17.54 -2.43
CA THR A 169 -12.58 -16.22 -2.72
C THR A 169 -11.65 -16.25 -3.92
N LEU A 170 -10.73 -17.21 -3.99
CA LEU A 170 -9.81 -17.35 -5.13
C LEU A 170 -10.53 -17.75 -6.43
N GLU A 171 -11.48 -18.70 -6.34
CA GLU A 171 -12.27 -19.12 -7.50
C GLU A 171 -13.06 -17.95 -8.10
N THR A 172 -13.64 -17.11 -7.23
CA THR A 172 -14.35 -15.89 -7.65
C THR A 172 -13.41 -14.94 -8.45
N CYS A 173 -12.18 -14.72 -7.98
CA CYS A 173 -11.20 -13.95 -8.74
C CYS A 173 -10.92 -14.57 -10.12
N GLN A 174 -10.72 -15.87 -10.18
CA GLN A 174 -10.46 -16.58 -11.41
C GLN A 174 -11.65 -16.51 -12.40
N ARG A 175 -12.89 -16.60 -11.87
CA ARG A 175 -14.10 -16.42 -12.69
C ARG A 175 -14.19 -15.01 -13.26
N LEU A 176 -13.97 -13.97 -12.42
CA LEU A 176 -14.00 -12.58 -12.89
C LEU A 176 -12.95 -12.31 -13.97
N VAL A 177 -11.74 -12.89 -13.87
CA VAL A 177 -10.75 -12.79 -14.91
C VAL A 177 -11.22 -13.48 -16.20
N ARG A 178 -11.74 -14.70 -16.11
CA ARG A 178 -12.14 -15.48 -17.29
C ARG A 178 -13.38 -14.92 -17.98
N GLU A 179 -14.39 -14.52 -17.19
CA GLU A 179 -15.72 -14.18 -17.72
C GLU A 179 -15.93 -12.67 -17.91
N ALA A 180 -15.40 -11.85 -16.99
CA ALA A 180 -15.55 -10.39 -17.01
C ALA A 180 -14.29 -9.66 -17.49
N LYS A 181 -13.15 -10.35 -17.64
CA LYS A 181 -11.86 -9.73 -17.99
C LYS A 181 -11.40 -8.65 -17.02
N VAL A 182 -11.72 -8.83 -15.74
CA VAL A 182 -11.31 -7.95 -14.65
C VAL A 182 -10.51 -8.73 -13.61
N GLY A 183 -9.29 -8.27 -13.35
CA GLY A 183 -8.42 -8.82 -12.31
C GLY A 183 -8.55 -8.05 -11.01
N ILE A 184 -8.95 -8.74 -9.94
CA ILE A 184 -8.89 -8.27 -8.56
C ILE A 184 -8.11 -9.29 -7.72
N ALA A 185 -7.49 -8.84 -6.64
CA ALA A 185 -6.77 -9.74 -5.74
C ALA A 185 -7.70 -10.32 -4.67
N PRO A 186 -7.59 -11.62 -4.34
CA PRO A 186 -8.33 -12.21 -3.24
C PRO A 186 -7.80 -11.67 -1.89
N GLY A 187 -8.69 -11.41 -0.96
CA GLY A 187 -8.33 -10.96 0.39
C GLY A 187 -7.43 -11.94 1.13
N THR A 188 -7.63 -13.24 0.91
CA THR A 188 -6.82 -14.32 1.50
C THR A 188 -5.32 -14.25 1.15
N ALA A 189 -4.93 -13.48 0.13
CA ALA A 189 -3.53 -13.18 -0.16
C ALA A 189 -2.88 -12.21 0.84
N PHE A 190 -3.68 -11.56 1.69
CA PHE A 190 -3.21 -10.58 2.68
C PHE A 190 -3.29 -11.08 4.12
N GLY A 191 -3.78 -12.28 4.35
CA GLY A 191 -3.84 -12.91 5.66
C GLY A 191 -5.10 -13.75 5.89
N PRO A 192 -5.10 -14.55 6.96
CA PRO A 192 -6.27 -15.31 7.36
C PRO A 192 -7.40 -14.39 7.83
N GLY A 193 -8.64 -14.85 7.69
CA GLY A 193 -9.84 -14.09 8.08
C GLY A 193 -10.31 -13.08 7.03
N ALA A 194 -9.69 -13.08 5.84
CA ALA A 194 -10.08 -12.21 4.73
C ALA A 194 -10.83 -12.98 3.60
N GLU A 195 -11.50 -14.06 3.95
CA GLU A 195 -12.36 -14.82 3.05
C GLU A 195 -13.56 -13.96 2.63
N GLY A 196 -13.85 -13.94 1.33
CA GLY A 196 -14.88 -13.10 0.73
C GLY A 196 -14.50 -11.62 0.57
N TRP A 197 -13.30 -11.22 0.98
CA TRP A 197 -12.75 -9.90 0.72
C TRP A 197 -11.93 -9.87 -0.56
N TYR A 198 -11.89 -8.68 -1.16
CA TYR A 198 -11.19 -8.45 -2.45
C TYR A 198 -10.53 -7.10 -2.48
N ARG A 199 -9.38 -7.02 -3.16
CA ARG A 199 -8.68 -5.77 -3.39
C ARG A 199 -8.69 -5.40 -4.87
N LEU A 200 -9.16 -4.20 -5.19
CA LEU A 200 -9.08 -3.57 -6.49
C LEU A 200 -8.04 -2.44 -6.45
N CYS A 201 -7.21 -2.35 -7.49
CA CYS A 201 -6.31 -1.22 -7.68
C CYS A 201 -7.02 -0.14 -8.50
N PHE A 202 -7.06 1.10 -8.01
CA PHE A 202 -7.67 2.22 -8.71
C PHE A 202 -6.66 3.21 -9.34
N ALA A 203 -5.36 2.90 -9.29
CA ALA A 203 -4.33 3.69 -9.98
C ALA A 203 -4.36 3.44 -11.51
N LEU A 204 -5.48 3.71 -12.12
CA LEU A 204 -5.76 3.59 -13.55
C LEU A 204 -6.32 4.91 -14.10
N SER A 205 -6.25 5.10 -15.42
CA SER A 205 -6.97 6.23 -16.02
C SER A 205 -8.48 6.11 -15.77
N PRO A 206 -9.21 7.23 -15.63
CA PRO A 206 -10.65 7.23 -15.36
C PRO A 206 -11.45 6.37 -16.34
N ASP A 207 -11.12 6.41 -17.63
CA ASP A 207 -11.81 5.62 -18.67
C ASP A 207 -11.61 4.13 -18.47
N ARG A 208 -10.36 3.69 -18.21
CA ARG A 208 -10.06 2.26 -17.95
C ARG A 208 -10.69 1.78 -16.66
N LEU A 209 -10.72 2.62 -15.64
CA LEU A 209 -11.34 2.28 -14.37
C LEU A 209 -12.85 2.17 -14.51
N SER A 210 -13.49 3.09 -15.23
CA SER A 210 -14.93 3.06 -15.52
C SER A 210 -15.31 1.81 -16.32
N GLU A 211 -14.53 1.46 -17.33
CA GLU A 211 -14.72 0.23 -18.08
C GLU A 211 -14.55 -1.02 -17.20
N ALA A 212 -13.55 -1.04 -16.31
CA ALA A 212 -13.35 -2.13 -15.37
C ALA A 212 -14.56 -2.29 -14.44
N PHE A 213 -15.15 -1.19 -13.97
CA PHE A 213 -16.36 -1.22 -13.15
C PHE A 213 -17.58 -1.74 -13.91
N ASN A 214 -17.79 -1.35 -15.17
CA ASN A 214 -18.89 -1.87 -16.00
C ASN A 214 -18.78 -3.40 -16.19
N ARG A 215 -17.57 -3.88 -16.42
CA ARG A 215 -17.29 -5.31 -16.54
C ARG A 215 -17.45 -6.04 -15.20
N LEU A 216 -16.98 -5.45 -14.11
CA LEU A 216 -17.12 -6.02 -12.77
C LEU A 216 -18.58 -6.14 -12.39
N GLU A 217 -19.39 -5.12 -12.63
CA GLU A 217 -20.83 -5.12 -12.38
C GLU A 217 -21.53 -6.28 -13.12
N SER A 218 -21.26 -6.40 -14.41
CA SER A 218 -21.78 -7.50 -15.23
C SER A 218 -21.30 -8.89 -14.77
N GLY A 219 -20.05 -8.98 -14.31
CA GLY A 219 -19.47 -10.21 -13.77
C GLY A 219 -20.10 -10.62 -12.44
N LEU A 220 -20.27 -9.66 -11.51
CA LEU A 220 -20.88 -9.93 -10.20
C LEU A 220 -22.34 -10.33 -10.29
N ALA A 221 -23.09 -9.79 -11.26
CA ALA A 221 -24.47 -10.18 -11.49
C ALA A 221 -24.62 -11.66 -11.91
N ARG A 222 -23.57 -12.29 -12.45
CA ARG A 222 -23.54 -13.69 -12.87
C ARG A 222 -22.91 -14.67 -11.86
N LEU A 223 -22.35 -14.18 -10.75
CA LEU A 223 -21.86 -15.02 -9.65
C LEU A 223 -23.01 -15.62 -8.83
#